data_30490753767a847f05a3d99f0315c95f
#
_entry.id   30490753767a847f05a3d99f0315c95f
#
_cell.length_a   1.000
_cell.length_b   1.000
_cell.length_c   1.000
_cell.angle_alpha   90.00
_cell.angle_beta   90.00
_cell.angle_gamma   90.00
#
_symmetry.space_group_name_H-M   'P 1'
#
loop_
_entity.id
_entity.type
_entity.pdbx_description
1 polymer ?
#
loop_
_entity_poly.entity_id
_entity_poly.type
_entity_poly.pdbx_seq_one_letter_code
_entity_poly.pdbx_strand_id
1 'polypeptide(L)'
;MATLILPTARAQNNASIHTSWLWHLHQPIYWPEERAGSDHYENAWDTIQAQGAGRSHPVEQVRGQVFDIDDRRAAYQCRPHDALASIGQYVKSGAQLNYSGALMENVQSLGAAGQLGYASNWYQSNKDAKGWTTSGGKSRVDLTNFSYHHALAPFLSDETLEMELRIHKRQMQLLWGDPTSHGYFPAEACFSERMIPILNKINIAWTVIANNHLARACSDFPLVIGSGGENCDLPNRADQINPAQGAGNYQRLTIDRGCSPTSAMPFSFQTHYARHVDPNTGTESKIIVVPSDQALGWKDSYSTWDLGLLNGLNARNNPNKPSLVLLAHDGDNAWSGGYSYYMEWVPNFASQ
;
A
#
# COMPACT_ATOMS: atom_id res chain seq x y z
N MET A 1 46.25 -30.86 24.16
CA MET A 1 44.96 -30.33 24.67
C MET A 1 44.27 -29.58 23.53
N ALA A 2 43.23 -30.16 22.96
CA ALA A 2 42.43 -29.51 21.94
C ALA A 2 41.29 -28.77 22.64
N THR A 3 41.30 -27.44 22.54
CA THR A 3 40.24 -26.60 23.10
C THR A 3 39.02 -26.68 22.20
N LEU A 4 37.98 -27.37 22.66
CA LEU A 4 36.67 -27.39 21.97
C LEU A 4 36.03 -26.01 22.11
N ILE A 5 36.02 -25.22 21.02
CA ILE A 5 35.22 -24.02 20.96
C ILE A 5 33.78 -24.47 20.67
N LEU A 6 32.98 -24.54 21.71
CA LEU A 6 31.53 -24.70 21.57
C LEU A 6 30.97 -23.45 20.85
N PRO A 7 30.13 -23.62 19.83
CA PRO A 7 29.45 -22.46 19.23
C PRO A 7 28.56 -21.86 20.34
N THR A 8 28.80 -20.61 20.66
CA THR A 8 27.90 -19.82 21.49
C THR A 8 26.54 -19.81 20.84
N ALA A 9 25.57 -20.48 21.44
CA ALA A 9 24.17 -20.37 21.08
C ALA A 9 23.84 -18.86 21.08
N ARG A 10 23.60 -18.27 19.93
CA ARG A 10 23.06 -16.91 19.85
C ARG A 10 21.74 -16.93 20.62
N ALA A 11 21.64 -16.13 21.66
CA ALA A 11 20.38 -15.93 22.33
C ALA A 11 19.32 -15.62 21.29
N GLN A 12 18.25 -16.42 21.26
CA GLN A 12 17.14 -16.22 20.34
C GLN A 12 16.59 -14.82 20.63
N ASN A 13 16.64 -13.94 19.65
CA ASN A 13 16.18 -12.57 19.82
C ASN A 13 14.65 -12.58 19.83
N ASN A 14 14.04 -12.44 21.00
CA ASN A 14 12.59 -12.49 21.21
C ASN A 14 11.89 -11.16 20.86
N ALA A 15 12.52 -10.30 20.06
CA ALA A 15 11.89 -9.07 19.58
C ALA A 15 10.76 -9.40 18.60
N SER A 16 9.57 -8.83 18.84
CA SER A 16 8.42 -9.03 17.95
C SER A 16 8.69 -8.44 16.57
N ILE A 17 8.33 -9.17 15.51
CA ILE A 17 8.15 -8.62 14.18
C ILE A 17 6.69 -8.19 14.09
N HIS A 18 6.47 -6.96 13.65
CA HIS A 18 5.13 -6.43 13.39
C HIS A 18 4.78 -6.66 11.93
N THR A 19 3.54 -7.07 11.68
CA THR A 19 2.98 -7.18 10.32
C THR A 19 1.77 -6.27 10.21
N SER A 20 1.53 -5.70 9.04
CA SER A 20 0.35 -4.90 8.76
C SER A 20 -0.03 -5.02 7.30
N TRP A 21 -1.31 -4.82 6.99
CA TRP A 21 -1.81 -4.74 5.62
C TRP A 21 -2.07 -3.30 5.24
N LEU A 22 -1.88 -3.01 3.94
CA LEU A 22 -2.43 -1.85 3.27
C LEU A 22 -3.15 -2.35 2.01
N TRP A 23 -4.47 -2.26 2.01
CA TRP A 23 -5.29 -2.65 0.86
C TRP A 23 -5.64 -1.42 0.05
N HIS A 24 -5.14 -1.39 -1.18
CA HIS A 24 -5.39 -0.33 -2.14
C HIS A 24 -6.60 -0.68 -3.01
N LEU A 25 -7.53 0.28 -3.12
CA LEU A 25 -8.76 0.15 -3.89
C LEU A 25 -8.81 1.28 -4.91
N HIS A 26 -8.81 0.93 -6.19
CA HIS A 26 -8.76 1.90 -7.27
C HIS A 26 -9.55 1.47 -8.50
N GLN A 27 -10.29 2.41 -9.06
CA GLN A 27 -10.78 2.38 -10.44
C GLN A 27 -10.73 3.80 -10.98
N PRO A 28 -10.31 3.98 -12.23
CA PRO A 28 -10.20 5.31 -12.83
C PRO A 28 -11.57 5.90 -13.17
N ILE A 29 -11.59 7.17 -13.54
CA ILE A 29 -12.66 7.71 -14.37
C ILE A 29 -12.43 7.19 -15.79
N TYR A 30 -13.38 6.45 -16.31
CA TYR A 30 -13.21 5.73 -17.57
C TYR A 30 -13.38 6.64 -18.80
N TRP A 31 -14.04 7.78 -18.65
CA TRP A 31 -14.25 8.72 -19.73
C TRP A 31 -14.05 10.16 -19.25
N PRO A 32 -12.79 10.62 -19.16
CA PRO A 32 -12.48 11.98 -18.72
C PRO A 32 -12.46 12.99 -19.87
N GLU A 33 -13.01 12.66 -21.04
CA GLU A 33 -12.84 13.45 -22.24
C GLU A 33 -13.60 14.77 -22.18
N GLU A 34 -12.87 15.86 -22.35
CA GLU A 34 -13.41 17.15 -22.75
C GLU A 34 -13.47 17.20 -24.29
N ARG A 35 -14.67 17.17 -24.86
CA ARG A 35 -14.85 17.50 -26.28
C ARG A 35 -15.08 19.00 -26.41
N ALA A 36 -14.56 19.60 -27.47
CA ALA A 36 -14.83 20.98 -27.78
C ALA A 36 -16.35 21.27 -27.73
N GLY A 37 -16.78 22.01 -26.73
CA GLY A 37 -18.18 22.37 -26.50
C GLY A 37 -18.98 21.44 -25.58
N SER A 38 -18.35 20.45 -24.92
CA SER A 38 -18.98 19.71 -23.87
C SER A 38 -17.91 19.36 -22.79
N ASP A 39 -17.94 20.06 -21.69
CA ASP A 39 -17.16 19.74 -20.49
C ASP A 39 -17.80 18.51 -19.83
N HIS A 40 -17.60 17.33 -20.43
CA HIS A 40 -18.27 16.12 -19.96
C HIS A 40 -17.28 15.15 -19.35
N TYR A 41 -17.40 15.04 -18.04
CA TYR A 41 -16.73 14.11 -17.18
C TYR A 41 -17.74 13.03 -16.78
N GLU A 42 -17.46 11.75 -17.08
CA GLU A 42 -18.36 10.64 -16.80
C GLU A 42 -17.84 9.76 -15.68
N ASN A 43 -18.63 9.62 -14.64
CA ASN A 43 -18.42 8.58 -13.64
C ASN A 43 -18.85 7.19 -14.17
N ALA A 44 -18.68 6.14 -13.35
CA ALA A 44 -18.96 4.77 -13.78
C ALA A 44 -20.40 4.58 -14.26
N TRP A 45 -21.39 5.17 -13.60
CA TRP A 45 -22.80 4.99 -14.01
C TRP A 45 -23.10 5.63 -15.35
N ASP A 46 -22.61 6.84 -15.60
CA ASP A 46 -22.76 7.53 -16.88
C ASP A 46 -22.11 6.74 -18.02
N THR A 47 -20.89 6.23 -17.79
CA THR A 47 -20.17 5.40 -18.77
C THR A 47 -20.92 4.10 -19.05
N ILE A 48 -21.46 3.43 -18.03
CA ILE A 48 -22.24 2.20 -18.20
C ILE A 48 -23.51 2.45 -19.01
N GLN A 49 -24.22 3.55 -18.76
CA GLN A 49 -25.40 3.94 -19.53
C GLN A 49 -25.03 4.24 -21.00
N ALA A 50 -23.96 4.97 -21.25
CA ALA A 50 -23.49 5.27 -22.59
C ALA A 50 -23.07 4.01 -23.36
N GLN A 51 -22.38 3.07 -22.72
CA GLN A 51 -22.04 1.76 -23.30
C GLN A 51 -23.31 0.94 -23.59
N GLY A 52 -24.30 0.98 -22.70
CA GLY A 52 -25.61 0.36 -22.92
C GLY A 52 -26.37 0.95 -24.09
N ALA A 53 -26.14 2.20 -24.42
CA ALA A 53 -26.67 2.91 -25.61
C ALA A 53 -25.82 2.70 -26.88
N GLY A 54 -24.80 1.84 -26.84
CA GLY A 54 -24.01 1.44 -28.02
C GLY A 54 -22.65 2.13 -28.15
N ARG A 55 -22.23 2.99 -27.21
CA ARG A 55 -20.88 3.53 -27.22
C ARG A 55 -19.88 2.47 -26.80
N SER A 56 -18.83 2.24 -27.58
CA SER A 56 -17.72 1.37 -27.20
C SER A 56 -16.70 2.12 -26.37
N HIS A 57 -16.19 1.47 -25.31
CA HIS A 57 -14.98 1.92 -24.64
C HIS A 57 -13.78 1.17 -25.23
N PRO A 58 -12.63 1.82 -25.44
CA PRO A 58 -11.49 1.21 -26.12
C PRO A 58 -10.82 0.08 -25.32
N VAL A 59 -11.00 0.03 -24.02
CA VAL A 59 -10.25 -0.87 -23.13
C VAL A 59 -11.16 -1.87 -22.41
N GLU A 60 -12.30 -1.44 -21.85
CA GLU A 60 -13.07 -2.26 -20.91
C GLU A 60 -14.58 -2.16 -21.09
N GLN A 61 -15.26 -3.25 -20.74
CA GLN A 61 -16.69 -3.27 -20.46
C GLN A 61 -16.90 -2.91 -18.98
N VAL A 62 -17.06 -1.62 -18.70
CA VAL A 62 -17.05 -1.05 -17.34
C VAL A 62 -18.07 -1.73 -16.41
N ARG A 63 -19.24 -2.07 -16.91
CA ARG A 63 -20.22 -2.82 -16.15
C ARG A 63 -19.74 -4.25 -15.83
N GLY A 64 -19.57 -5.08 -16.85
CA GLY A 64 -19.42 -6.54 -16.68
C GLY A 64 -18.01 -6.95 -16.21
N GLN A 65 -16.99 -6.13 -16.51
CA GLN A 65 -15.60 -6.46 -16.14
C GLN A 65 -15.14 -5.79 -14.84
N VAL A 66 -15.89 -4.81 -14.33
CA VAL A 66 -15.49 -4.06 -13.15
C VAL A 66 -16.58 -4.02 -12.09
N PHE A 67 -17.66 -3.25 -12.31
CA PHE A 67 -18.59 -2.90 -11.23
C PHE A 67 -19.68 -3.94 -10.97
N ASP A 68 -19.99 -4.84 -11.89
CA ASP A 68 -20.96 -5.94 -11.72
C ASP A 68 -20.30 -7.25 -11.25
N ILE A 69 -19.04 -7.20 -10.85
CA ILE A 69 -18.33 -8.33 -10.25
C ILE A 69 -18.56 -8.32 -8.74
N ASP A 70 -19.14 -9.39 -8.20
CA ASP A 70 -19.55 -9.52 -6.81
C ASP A 70 -18.40 -9.27 -5.82
N ASP A 71 -17.23 -9.84 -6.08
CA ASP A 71 -16.07 -9.67 -5.20
C ASP A 71 -15.57 -8.23 -5.16
N ARG A 72 -15.48 -7.54 -6.31
CA ARG A 72 -15.09 -6.13 -6.35
C ARG A 72 -16.12 -5.24 -5.66
N ARG A 73 -17.41 -5.47 -5.94
CA ARG A 73 -18.49 -4.74 -5.27
C ARG A 73 -18.42 -4.90 -3.76
N ALA A 74 -18.19 -6.11 -3.26
CA ALA A 74 -18.04 -6.36 -1.85
C ALA A 74 -16.75 -5.76 -1.27
N ALA A 75 -15.62 -5.79 -2.00
CA ALA A 75 -14.36 -5.15 -1.60
C ALA A 75 -14.56 -3.64 -1.38
N TYR A 76 -15.28 -2.97 -2.29
CA TYR A 76 -15.53 -1.53 -2.16
C TYR A 76 -16.44 -1.18 -0.98
N GLN A 77 -17.37 -2.03 -0.60
CA GLN A 77 -18.41 -1.72 0.38
C GLN A 77 -18.15 -2.29 1.78
N CYS A 78 -17.67 -3.53 1.90
CA CYS A 78 -17.64 -4.19 3.21
C CYS A 78 -16.49 -5.19 3.46
N ARG A 79 -15.85 -5.78 2.47
CA ARG A 79 -14.86 -6.86 2.73
C ARG A 79 -13.71 -6.48 3.67
N PRO A 80 -13.09 -5.30 3.58
CA PRO A 80 -12.06 -4.90 4.55
C PRO A 80 -12.59 -4.86 5.99
N HIS A 81 -13.80 -4.32 6.19
CA HIS A 81 -14.49 -4.34 7.48
C HIS A 81 -14.70 -5.78 7.98
N ASP A 82 -15.28 -6.65 7.13
CA ASP A 82 -15.62 -8.03 7.50
C ASP A 82 -14.38 -8.84 7.86
N ALA A 83 -13.29 -8.69 7.10
CA ALA A 83 -12.00 -9.30 7.38
C ALA A 83 -11.46 -8.89 8.75
N LEU A 84 -11.48 -7.59 9.06
CA LEU A 84 -11.01 -7.09 10.36
C LEU A 84 -11.94 -7.45 11.51
N ALA A 85 -13.25 -7.58 11.27
CA ALA A 85 -14.20 -8.10 12.25
C ALA A 85 -13.88 -9.57 12.58
N SER A 86 -13.58 -10.39 11.58
CA SER A 86 -13.26 -11.82 11.75
C SER A 86 -12.00 -12.09 12.59
N ILE A 87 -11.07 -11.13 12.64
CA ILE A 87 -9.85 -11.19 13.45
C ILE A 87 -9.92 -10.30 14.70
N GLY A 88 -11.12 -9.94 15.12
CA GLY A 88 -11.38 -9.06 16.27
C GLY A 88 -10.77 -9.54 17.59
N GLN A 89 -10.66 -10.85 17.80
CA GLN A 89 -10.04 -11.47 18.96
C GLN A 89 -8.53 -11.17 19.08
N TYR A 90 -7.85 -10.86 17.99
CA TYR A 90 -6.44 -10.44 18.01
C TYR A 90 -6.38 -8.94 18.30
N VAL A 91 -6.31 -8.62 19.58
CA VAL A 91 -6.51 -7.26 20.12
C VAL A 91 -5.52 -6.19 19.63
N LYS A 92 -4.47 -6.59 18.93
CA LYS A 92 -3.47 -5.67 18.31
C LYS A 92 -3.61 -5.60 16.80
N SER A 93 -4.51 -6.37 16.18
CA SER A 93 -4.66 -6.40 14.72
C SER A 93 -5.30 -5.13 14.16
N GLY A 94 -4.91 -4.78 12.95
CA GLY A 94 -5.45 -3.67 12.19
C GLY A 94 -4.89 -3.64 10.78
N ALA A 95 -5.42 -2.76 9.94
CA ALA A 95 -4.95 -2.55 8.58
C ALA A 95 -5.10 -1.09 8.15
N GLN A 96 -4.31 -0.69 7.17
CA GLN A 96 -4.52 0.51 6.38
C GLN A 96 -5.44 0.17 5.21
N LEU A 97 -6.35 1.08 4.90
CA LEU A 97 -7.28 0.98 3.79
C LEU A 97 -7.20 2.26 2.97
N ASN A 98 -7.13 2.11 1.67
CA ASN A 98 -6.90 3.23 0.78
C ASN A 98 -7.86 3.17 -0.41
N TYR A 99 -8.54 4.28 -0.68
CA TYR A 99 -9.42 4.47 -1.83
C TYR A 99 -8.89 5.62 -2.68
N SER A 100 -8.81 5.46 -4.00
CA SER A 100 -8.63 6.62 -4.87
C SER A 100 -9.88 7.51 -4.91
N GLY A 101 -9.71 8.80 -5.18
CA GLY A 101 -10.83 9.72 -5.34
C GLY A 101 -11.77 9.30 -6.45
N ALA A 102 -11.21 8.92 -7.60
CA ALA A 102 -11.96 8.42 -8.74
C ALA A 102 -12.84 7.20 -8.40
N LEU A 103 -12.33 6.25 -7.62
CA LEU A 103 -13.13 5.12 -7.15
C LEU A 103 -14.27 5.59 -6.24
N MET A 104 -13.99 6.49 -5.29
CA MET A 104 -15.02 7.02 -4.38
C MET A 104 -16.18 7.65 -5.15
N GLU A 105 -15.90 8.41 -6.21
CA GLU A 105 -16.93 9.00 -7.08
C GLU A 105 -17.73 7.94 -7.83
N ASN A 106 -17.05 6.98 -8.42
CA ASN A 106 -17.68 5.90 -9.17
C ASN A 106 -18.67 5.11 -8.29
N VAL A 107 -18.24 4.70 -7.10
CA VAL A 107 -19.09 3.94 -6.17
C VAL A 107 -20.23 4.82 -5.61
N GLN A 108 -19.95 6.10 -5.34
CA GLN A 108 -20.97 7.05 -4.91
C GLN A 108 -22.06 7.24 -5.96
N SER A 109 -21.70 7.35 -7.22
CA SER A 109 -22.63 7.48 -8.34
C SER A 109 -23.53 6.24 -8.51
N LEU A 110 -22.94 5.04 -8.46
CA LEU A 110 -23.68 3.79 -8.52
C LEU A 110 -24.61 3.61 -7.33
N GLY A 111 -24.14 3.94 -6.12
CA GLY A 111 -24.93 3.88 -4.90
C GLY A 111 -26.09 4.87 -4.89
N ALA A 112 -25.87 6.10 -5.36
CA ALA A 112 -26.93 7.12 -5.47
C ALA A 112 -28.01 6.70 -6.50
N ALA A 113 -27.62 6.03 -7.57
CA ALA A 113 -28.54 5.48 -8.57
C ALA A 113 -29.17 4.14 -8.16
N GLY A 114 -28.73 3.51 -7.06
CA GLY A 114 -29.20 2.20 -6.59
C GLY A 114 -28.90 1.08 -7.61
N GLN A 115 -27.77 1.16 -8.30
CA GLN A 115 -27.44 0.26 -9.40
C GLN A 115 -26.43 -0.81 -8.99
N LEU A 116 -26.50 -1.97 -9.67
CA LEU A 116 -25.55 -3.09 -9.55
C LEU A 116 -25.31 -3.58 -8.11
N GLY A 117 -26.27 -3.35 -7.19
CA GLY A 117 -26.12 -3.73 -5.79
C GLY A 117 -25.25 -2.80 -4.94
N TYR A 118 -24.91 -1.63 -5.45
CA TYR A 118 -24.28 -0.59 -4.63
C TYR A 118 -25.31 0.15 -3.79
N ALA A 119 -24.99 0.33 -2.51
CA ALA A 119 -25.84 1.05 -1.56
C ALA A 119 -25.49 2.54 -1.52
N SER A 120 -26.48 3.40 -1.29
CA SER A 120 -26.24 4.84 -1.13
C SER A 120 -25.34 5.18 0.06
N ASN A 121 -25.27 4.29 1.05
CA ASN A 121 -24.39 4.36 2.21
C ASN A 121 -23.23 3.34 2.14
N TRP A 122 -22.73 3.05 0.96
CA TRP A 122 -21.68 2.06 0.68
C TRP A 122 -20.45 2.15 1.59
N TYR A 123 -20.15 3.35 2.07
CA TYR A 123 -18.99 3.64 2.93
C TYR A 123 -19.23 3.29 4.42
N GLN A 124 -20.44 2.91 4.82
CA GLN A 124 -20.83 2.82 6.24
C GLN A 124 -20.05 1.74 7.00
N SER A 125 -19.84 0.56 6.42
CA SER A 125 -19.10 -0.53 7.07
C SER A 125 -17.69 -0.08 7.49
N ASN A 126 -16.95 0.55 6.59
CA ASN A 126 -15.59 1.04 6.90
C ASN A 126 -15.62 2.25 7.84
N LYS A 127 -16.71 3.05 7.83
CA LYS A 127 -16.93 4.13 8.80
C LYS A 127 -17.08 3.58 10.21
N ASP A 128 -17.82 2.50 10.36
CA ASP A 128 -18.02 1.83 11.66
C ASP A 128 -16.69 1.22 12.15
N ALA A 129 -15.96 0.54 11.25
CA ALA A 129 -14.65 -0.04 11.56
C ALA A 129 -13.59 1.00 11.94
N LYS A 130 -13.67 2.23 11.40
CA LYS A 130 -12.80 3.35 11.79
C LYS A 130 -12.89 3.67 13.29
N GLY A 131 -14.02 3.41 13.92
CA GLY A 131 -14.22 3.58 15.36
C GLY A 131 -13.57 2.49 16.22
N TRP A 132 -13.10 1.39 15.64
CA TRP A 132 -12.51 0.29 16.40
C TRP A 132 -11.09 0.62 16.84
N THR A 133 -10.75 0.18 18.06
CA THR A 133 -9.42 0.41 18.63
C THR A 133 -8.72 -0.90 18.97
N THR A 134 -7.40 -0.89 18.84
CA THR A 134 -6.53 -1.94 19.37
C THR A 134 -6.45 -1.85 20.90
N SER A 135 -5.92 -2.88 21.55
CA SER A 135 -5.65 -2.84 23.00
C SER A 135 -4.67 -1.73 23.41
N GLY A 136 -3.92 -1.17 22.48
CA GLY A 136 -3.05 0.00 22.68
C GLY A 136 -3.75 1.35 22.43
N GLY A 137 -5.07 1.37 22.22
CA GLY A 137 -5.85 2.59 21.97
C GLY A 137 -5.60 3.24 20.60
N LYS A 138 -5.03 2.51 19.65
CA LYS A 138 -4.84 2.98 18.26
C LYS A 138 -5.98 2.50 17.39
N SER A 139 -6.31 3.24 16.33
CA SER A 139 -7.30 2.80 15.35
C SER A 139 -6.91 1.46 14.74
N ARG A 140 -7.88 0.55 14.57
CA ARG A 140 -7.70 -0.71 13.85
C ARG A 140 -7.80 -0.55 12.34
N VAL A 141 -8.47 0.49 11.90
CA VAL A 141 -8.60 0.86 10.48
C VAL A 141 -8.08 2.27 10.31
N ASP A 142 -7.02 2.42 9.54
CA ASP A 142 -6.51 3.72 9.12
C ASP A 142 -6.83 3.94 7.62
N LEU A 143 -7.72 4.92 7.36
CA LEU A 143 -8.10 5.30 5.99
C LEU A 143 -7.01 6.25 5.44
N THR A 144 -6.01 5.66 4.82
CA THR A 144 -4.78 6.34 4.38
C THR A 144 -5.03 7.25 3.17
N ASN A 145 -4.43 8.44 3.16
CA ASN A 145 -4.55 9.38 2.03
C ASN A 145 -3.88 8.82 0.76
N PHE A 146 -4.37 9.32 -0.38
CA PHE A 146 -3.91 8.94 -1.72
C PHE A 146 -3.99 10.13 -2.70
N SER A 147 -3.43 10.00 -3.89
CA SER A 147 -3.70 10.94 -4.99
C SER A 147 -5.12 10.70 -5.52
N TYR A 148 -5.89 11.77 -5.70
CA TYR A 148 -7.31 11.67 -6.07
C TYR A 148 -7.52 10.85 -7.35
N HIS A 149 -6.75 11.16 -8.40
CA HIS A 149 -6.84 10.52 -9.73
C HIS A 149 -5.78 9.43 -9.96
N HIS A 150 -5.17 8.87 -8.92
CA HIS A 150 -4.11 7.86 -9.02
C HIS A 150 -2.85 8.37 -9.76
N ALA A 151 -2.57 9.66 -9.65
CA ALA A 151 -1.44 10.26 -10.34
C ALA A 151 -0.10 9.81 -9.71
N LEU A 152 0.91 9.61 -10.56
CA LEU A 152 2.29 9.33 -10.13
C LEU A 152 2.89 10.62 -9.55
N ALA A 153 2.78 10.77 -8.25
CA ALA A 153 3.06 11.99 -7.51
C ALA A 153 4.41 12.67 -7.80
N PRO A 154 5.54 11.95 -8.00
CA PRO A 154 6.81 12.59 -8.33
C PRO A 154 6.85 13.36 -9.66
N PHE A 155 5.89 13.13 -10.56
CA PHE A 155 5.82 13.80 -11.87
C PHE A 155 4.87 15.00 -11.91
N LEU A 156 4.13 15.23 -10.83
CA LEU A 156 3.23 16.38 -10.73
C LEU A 156 4.00 17.65 -10.35
N SER A 157 3.46 18.83 -10.72
CA SER A 157 3.90 20.08 -10.08
C SER A 157 3.50 20.10 -8.61
N ASP A 158 4.14 20.93 -7.81
CA ASP A 158 3.86 21.04 -6.38
C ASP A 158 2.40 21.45 -6.12
N GLU A 159 1.88 22.38 -6.93
CA GLU A 159 0.49 22.84 -6.83
C GLU A 159 -0.50 21.74 -7.21
N THR A 160 -0.21 20.97 -8.25
CA THR A 160 -1.05 19.85 -8.68
C THR A 160 -1.05 18.75 -7.61
N LEU A 161 0.10 18.40 -7.07
CA LEU A 161 0.19 17.41 -5.99
C LEU A 161 -0.59 17.86 -4.74
N GLU A 162 -0.42 19.13 -4.34
CA GLU A 162 -1.18 19.68 -3.22
C GLU A 162 -2.70 19.62 -3.47
N MET A 163 -3.15 19.97 -4.67
CA MET A 163 -4.55 19.93 -5.05
C MET A 163 -5.10 18.49 -5.00
N GLU A 164 -4.43 17.52 -5.64
CA GLU A 164 -4.78 16.10 -5.61
C GLU A 164 -5.02 15.60 -4.18
N LEU A 165 -4.10 15.91 -3.29
CA LEU A 165 -4.16 15.47 -1.90
C LEU A 165 -5.26 16.19 -1.09
N ARG A 166 -5.47 17.49 -1.32
CA ARG A 166 -6.53 18.26 -0.64
C ARG A 166 -7.92 17.81 -1.05
N ILE A 167 -8.16 17.58 -2.34
CA ILE A 167 -9.43 17.08 -2.84
C ILE A 167 -9.69 15.68 -2.26
N HIS A 168 -8.70 14.79 -2.32
CA HIS A 168 -8.81 13.46 -1.72
C HIS A 168 -9.17 13.53 -0.24
N LYS A 169 -8.42 14.31 0.53
CA LYS A 169 -8.68 14.48 1.97
C LYS A 169 -10.08 15.03 2.24
N ARG A 170 -10.54 15.97 1.42
CA ARG A 170 -11.89 16.51 1.55
C ARG A 170 -12.96 15.46 1.28
N GLN A 171 -12.78 14.62 0.25
CA GLN A 171 -13.70 13.54 -0.05
C GLN A 171 -13.74 12.50 1.08
N MET A 172 -12.58 12.14 1.64
CA MET A 172 -12.47 11.27 2.80
C MET A 172 -13.24 11.82 4.01
N GLN A 173 -13.15 13.11 4.28
CA GLN A 173 -13.90 13.77 5.37
C GLN A 173 -15.41 13.70 5.16
N LEU A 174 -15.87 13.88 3.93
CA LEU A 174 -17.30 13.82 3.61
C LEU A 174 -17.88 12.41 3.84
N LEU A 175 -17.14 11.36 3.48
CA LEU A 175 -17.59 9.97 3.60
C LEU A 175 -17.40 9.42 5.03
N TRP A 176 -16.20 9.53 5.57
CA TRP A 176 -15.82 8.86 6.81
C TRP A 176 -15.60 9.79 8.00
N GLY A 177 -15.70 11.11 7.80
CA GLY A 177 -15.52 12.10 8.87
C GLY A 177 -14.07 12.26 9.33
N ASP A 178 -13.87 13.17 10.30
CA ASP A 178 -12.58 13.39 10.97
C ASP A 178 -12.36 12.41 12.13
N PRO A 179 -11.10 12.21 12.59
CA PRO A 179 -9.88 12.69 11.94
C PRO A 179 -9.57 11.92 10.67
N THR A 180 -8.91 12.58 9.70
CA THR A 180 -8.30 11.92 8.55
C THR A 180 -6.93 11.34 8.92
N SER A 181 -6.47 10.34 8.18
CA SER A 181 -5.14 9.76 8.36
C SER A 181 -4.02 10.81 8.22
N HIS A 182 -2.93 10.60 8.95
CA HIS A 182 -1.65 11.29 8.72
C HIS A 182 -0.71 10.51 7.79
N GLY A 183 -1.18 9.41 7.22
CA GLY A 183 -0.43 8.60 6.28
C GLY A 183 -0.77 8.91 4.83
N TYR A 184 0.18 8.62 3.94
CA TYR A 184 0.02 8.71 2.50
C TYR A 184 0.59 7.46 1.82
N PHE A 185 -0.20 6.85 0.97
CA PHE A 185 0.28 5.82 0.05
C PHE A 185 0.38 6.45 -1.35
N PRO A 186 1.59 6.65 -1.89
CA PRO A 186 1.73 7.15 -3.25
C PRO A 186 1.38 6.06 -4.26
N ALA A 187 0.72 6.45 -5.35
CA ALA A 187 0.42 5.54 -6.46
C ALA A 187 1.70 4.80 -6.90
N GLU A 188 1.60 3.47 -7.09
CA GLU A 188 2.72 2.60 -7.47
C GLU A 188 3.92 2.65 -6.50
N ALA A 189 3.71 3.05 -5.25
CA ALA A 189 4.76 3.33 -4.26
C ALA A 189 5.83 4.33 -4.76
N CYS A 190 5.48 5.17 -5.75
CA CYS A 190 6.36 6.18 -6.33
C CYS A 190 6.58 7.34 -5.36
N PHE A 191 7.79 7.47 -4.85
CA PHE A 191 8.17 8.52 -3.90
C PHE A 191 9.40 9.29 -4.37
N SER A 192 9.42 10.59 -4.08
CA SER A 192 10.60 11.46 -4.20
C SER A 192 10.65 12.42 -3.02
N GLU A 193 11.86 12.75 -2.55
CA GLU A 193 12.06 13.66 -1.42
C GLU A 193 11.50 15.07 -1.66
N ARG A 194 11.38 15.50 -2.92
CA ARG A 194 10.77 16.81 -3.25
C ARG A 194 9.30 16.92 -2.82
N MET A 195 8.63 15.80 -2.61
CA MET A 195 7.23 15.78 -2.15
C MET A 195 7.09 16.13 -0.67
N ILE A 196 8.15 15.99 0.12
CA ILE A 196 8.12 16.10 1.58
C ILE A 196 7.55 17.45 2.07
N PRO A 197 7.97 18.62 1.53
CA PRO A 197 7.39 19.90 1.93
C PRO A 197 5.88 19.98 1.72
N ILE A 198 5.39 19.43 0.60
CA ILE A 198 3.97 19.43 0.26
C ILE A 198 3.19 18.54 1.21
N LEU A 199 3.69 17.32 1.47
CA LEU A 199 3.08 16.38 2.39
C LEU A 199 2.97 16.96 3.80
N ASN A 200 4.04 17.60 4.29
CA ASN A 200 4.07 18.28 5.59
C ASN A 200 3.05 19.43 5.66
N LYS A 201 2.93 20.23 4.58
CA LYS A 201 2.00 21.36 4.51
C LYS A 201 0.53 20.94 4.69
N ILE A 202 0.18 19.72 4.29
CA ILE A 202 -1.18 19.17 4.43
C ILE A 202 -1.31 18.20 5.62
N ASN A 203 -0.34 18.21 6.52
CA ASN A 203 -0.33 17.42 7.76
C ASN A 203 -0.27 15.91 7.53
N ILE A 204 0.53 15.47 6.55
CA ILE A 204 0.92 14.07 6.37
C ILE A 204 2.26 13.87 7.06
N ALA A 205 2.32 12.90 7.98
CA ALA A 205 3.47 12.64 8.84
C ALA A 205 4.28 11.41 8.40
N TRP A 206 3.69 10.51 7.62
CA TRP A 206 4.36 9.32 7.11
C TRP A 206 3.86 8.93 5.71
N THR A 207 4.72 8.26 4.97
CA THR A 207 4.42 7.77 3.62
C THR A 207 4.99 6.37 3.40
N VAL A 208 4.39 5.62 2.50
CA VAL A 208 4.88 4.30 2.10
C VAL A 208 5.90 4.43 0.98
N ILE A 209 6.92 3.58 1.02
CA ILE A 209 7.89 3.40 -0.07
C ILE A 209 8.10 1.91 -0.32
N ALA A 210 8.55 1.53 -1.51
CA ALA A 210 8.97 0.17 -1.77
C ALA A 210 10.29 -0.14 -1.03
N ASN A 211 10.35 -1.25 -0.29
CA ASN A 211 11.49 -1.59 0.56
C ASN A 211 12.79 -1.87 -0.21
N ASN A 212 12.69 -2.31 -1.47
CA ASN A 212 13.85 -2.50 -2.34
C ASN A 212 14.56 -1.17 -2.67
N HIS A 213 13.89 -0.03 -2.61
CA HIS A 213 14.56 1.27 -2.76
C HIS A 213 15.59 1.50 -1.64
N LEU A 214 15.25 1.14 -0.41
CA LEU A 214 16.20 1.20 0.72
C LEU A 214 17.34 0.19 0.55
N ALA A 215 17.03 -1.04 0.15
CA ALA A 215 18.05 -2.07 -0.08
C ALA A 215 19.05 -1.63 -1.15
N ARG A 216 18.56 -1.12 -2.28
CA ARG A 216 19.41 -0.68 -3.42
C ARG A 216 20.30 0.51 -3.09
N ALA A 217 19.97 1.29 -2.07
CA ALA A 217 20.77 2.40 -1.57
C ALA A 217 21.87 1.97 -0.58
N CYS A 218 21.95 0.69 -0.17
CA CYS A 218 23.03 0.18 0.65
C CYS A 218 24.32 0.03 -0.15
N SER A 219 25.46 0.36 0.47
CA SER A 219 26.78 0.41 -0.19
C SER A 219 27.28 -0.97 -0.70
N ASP A 220 26.72 -2.05 -0.18
CA ASP A 220 27.05 -3.44 -0.51
C ASP A 220 25.89 -4.19 -1.18
N PHE A 221 24.93 -3.47 -1.78
CA PHE A 221 23.78 -4.10 -2.44
C PHE A 221 24.26 -5.01 -3.59
N PRO A 222 23.82 -6.28 -3.63
CA PRO A 222 24.22 -7.24 -4.63
C PRO A 222 23.56 -6.96 -5.99
N LEU A 223 24.29 -7.25 -7.07
CA LEU A 223 23.69 -7.33 -8.40
C LEU A 223 22.80 -8.58 -8.48
N VAL A 224 21.55 -8.42 -8.90
CA VAL A 224 20.59 -9.50 -9.06
C VAL A 224 20.35 -9.77 -10.53
N ILE A 225 20.76 -10.96 -10.96
CA ILE A 225 20.57 -11.44 -12.34
C ILE A 225 19.50 -12.53 -12.31
N GLY A 226 18.57 -12.48 -13.24
CA GLY A 226 17.55 -13.50 -13.44
C GLY A 226 18.07 -14.75 -14.12
N SER A 227 17.27 -15.81 -14.15
CA SER A 227 17.63 -17.09 -14.74
C SER A 227 17.87 -17.04 -16.26
N GLY A 228 17.31 -16.04 -16.93
CA GLY A 228 17.55 -15.76 -18.37
C GLY A 228 18.70 -14.80 -18.64
N GLY A 229 19.46 -14.39 -17.61
CA GLY A 229 20.57 -13.43 -17.74
C GLY A 229 20.13 -11.98 -17.71
N GLU A 230 18.85 -11.70 -17.51
CA GLU A 230 18.31 -10.35 -17.38
C GLU A 230 18.72 -9.68 -16.06
N ASN A 231 18.92 -8.37 -16.09
CA ASN A 231 19.14 -7.57 -14.88
C ASN A 231 17.82 -7.37 -14.14
N CYS A 232 17.64 -8.04 -13.00
CA CYS A 232 16.40 -8.01 -12.23
C CYS A 232 16.37 -6.90 -11.20
N ASP A 233 17.47 -6.69 -10.48
CA ASP A 233 17.56 -5.68 -9.44
C ASP A 233 19.00 -5.15 -9.39
N LEU A 234 19.16 -3.88 -9.73
CA LEU A 234 20.47 -3.23 -9.86
C LEU A 234 20.74 -2.30 -8.69
N PRO A 235 22.00 -2.18 -8.24
CA PRO A 235 22.38 -1.16 -7.28
C PRO A 235 22.03 0.23 -7.78
N ASN A 236 21.46 1.07 -6.92
CA ASN A 236 21.33 2.50 -7.19
C ASN A 236 22.64 3.19 -6.80
N ARG A 237 23.58 3.30 -7.72
CA ARG A 237 24.92 3.82 -7.44
C ARG A 237 24.94 5.29 -7.03
N ALA A 238 23.96 6.07 -7.42
CA ALA A 238 23.86 7.47 -7.03
C ALA A 238 23.55 7.65 -5.53
N ASP A 239 22.82 6.68 -4.95
CA ASP A 239 22.27 6.78 -3.60
C ASP A 239 22.88 5.77 -2.62
N GLN A 240 24.00 5.12 -2.97
CA GLN A 240 24.68 4.13 -2.12
C GLN A 240 25.39 4.79 -0.92
N ILE A 241 24.63 5.53 -0.13
CA ILE A 241 25.11 6.25 1.05
C ILE A 241 24.71 5.58 2.37
N ASN A 242 23.83 4.58 2.30
CA ASN A 242 23.35 3.86 3.48
C ASN A 242 24.41 2.85 3.96
N PRO A 243 24.39 2.46 5.24
CA PRO A 243 25.33 1.48 5.78
C PRO A 243 25.32 0.17 4.99
N ALA A 244 26.49 -0.48 4.88
CA ALA A 244 26.57 -1.84 4.40
C ALA A 244 25.78 -2.80 5.31
N GLN A 245 25.08 -3.77 4.71
CA GLN A 245 24.33 -4.80 5.44
C GLN A 245 25.11 -6.13 5.52
N GLY A 246 26.10 -6.31 4.67
CA GLY A 246 26.95 -7.49 4.62
C GLY A 246 26.30 -8.73 4.00
N ALA A 247 27.13 -9.71 3.68
CA ALA A 247 26.69 -10.98 3.12
C ALA A 247 25.70 -11.71 4.08
N GLY A 248 24.60 -12.25 3.52
CA GLY A 248 23.57 -12.94 4.27
C GLY A 248 22.55 -12.02 4.97
N ASN A 249 22.69 -10.71 4.84
CA ASN A 249 21.73 -9.74 5.34
C ASN A 249 20.73 -9.27 4.26
N TYR A 250 20.79 -9.86 3.07
CA TYR A 250 19.82 -9.60 2.01
C TYR A 250 18.86 -10.78 1.88
N GLN A 251 17.57 -10.45 1.85
CA GLN A 251 16.50 -11.41 1.60
C GLN A 251 16.05 -11.28 0.15
N ARG A 252 16.06 -12.39 -0.58
CA ARG A 252 15.53 -12.50 -1.93
C ARG A 252 14.35 -13.46 -1.89
N LEU A 253 13.21 -13.01 -2.38
CA LEU A 253 12.00 -13.81 -2.51
C LEU A 253 11.63 -13.85 -3.98
N THR A 254 11.93 -14.96 -4.65
CA THR A 254 11.63 -15.13 -6.08
C THR A 254 10.14 -15.06 -6.33
N ILE A 255 9.72 -14.14 -7.17
CA ILE A 255 8.33 -14.00 -7.62
C ILE A 255 8.18 -14.65 -8.99
N ASP A 256 9.03 -14.29 -9.96
CA ASP A 256 9.00 -14.83 -11.32
C ASP A 256 10.43 -14.94 -11.89
N ARG A 257 10.72 -15.99 -12.63
CA ARG A 257 12.00 -16.27 -13.35
C ARG A 257 13.29 -15.99 -12.55
N GLY A 258 13.22 -16.08 -11.24
CA GLY A 258 14.35 -15.72 -10.39
C GLY A 258 14.55 -14.21 -10.19
N CYS A 259 13.76 -13.37 -10.85
CA CYS A 259 13.68 -11.95 -10.56
C CYS A 259 12.76 -11.71 -9.38
N SER A 260 13.25 -11.05 -8.36
CA SER A 260 12.43 -10.55 -7.27
C SER A 260 13.10 -9.36 -6.61
N PRO A 261 12.33 -8.44 -6.05
CA PRO A 261 12.90 -7.38 -5.23
C PRO A 261 13.75 -7.95 -4.11
N THR A 262 14.88 -7.34 -3.85
CA THR A 262 15.81 -7.74 -2.79
C THR A 262 15.73 -6.77 -1.64
N SER A 263 15.52 -7.29 -0.43
CA SER A 263 15.39 -6.51 0.79
C SER A 263 16.61 -6.68 1.68
N ALA A 264 17.16 -5.58 2.22
CA ALA A 264 18.26 -5.62 3.21
C ALA A 264 17.69 -5.82 4.62
N MET A 265 18.08 -6.90 5.30
CA MET A 265 17.60 -7.26 6.64
C MET A 265 18.51 -6.74 7.74
N PRO A 266 18.01 -6.06 8.79
CA PRO A 266 16.64 -5.62 9.00
C PRO A 266 16.33 -4.25 8.40
N PHE A 267 17.28 -3.59 7.75
CA PHE A 267 17.24 -2.19 7.35
C PHE A 267 15.99 -1.84 6.53
N SER A 268 15.68 -2.63 5.50
CA SER A 268 14.50 -2.42 4.62
C SER A 268 13.16 -2.81 5.25
N PHE A 269 13.17 -3.24 6.52
CA PHE A 269 11.96 -3.57 7.30
C PHE A 269 11.80 -2.66 8.52
N GLN A 270 12.45 -1.52 8.52
CA GLN A 270 12.39 -0.54 9.60
C GLN A 270 11.94 0.80 9.04
N THR A 271 11.22 1.56 9.87
CA THR A 271 10.87 2.93 9.50
C THR A 271 12.10 3.83 9.53
N HIS A 272 12.16 4.78 8.61
CA HIS A 272 13.25 5.75 8.49
C HIS A 272 12.70 7.16 8.32
N TYR A 273 13.57 8.15 8.42
CA TYR A 273 13.29 9.50 7.96
C TYR A 273 13.84 9.69 6.55
N ALA A 274 12.98 10.11 5.62
CA ALA A 274 13.41 10.74 4.39
C ALA A 274 13.55 12.25 4.63
N ARG A 275 14.48 12.88 3.91
CA ARG A 275 14.84 14.28 4.09
C ARG A 275 14.88 14.99 2.74
N HIS A 276 14.30 16.18 2.72
CA HIS A 276 14.45 17.14 1.64
C HIS A 276 15.17 18.37 2.16
N VAL A 277 16.10 18.91 1.37
CA VAL A 277 16.76 20.19 1.64
C VAL A 277 16.45 21.11 0.49
N ASP A 278 15.78 22.22 0.76
CA ASP A 278 15.48 23.24 -0.24
C ASP A 278 16.82 23.83 -0.77
N PRO A 279 17.10 23.74 -2.06
CA PRO A 279 18.38 24.14 -2.62
C PRO A 279 18.62 25.67 -2.55
N ASN A 280 17.56 26.47 -2.43
CA ASN A 280 17.67 27.93 -2.39
C ASN A 280 17.84 28.48 -0.98
N THR A 281 17.22 27.85 0.01
CA THR A 281 17.16 28.35 1.39
C THR A 281 17.96 27.50 2.37
N GLY A 282 18.30 26.26 2.01
CA GLY A 282 18.89 25.27 2.91
C GLY A 282 17.92 24.74 3.96
N THR A 283 16.62 25.07 3.86
CA THR A 283 15.61 24.60 4.80
C THR A 283 15.41 23.10 4.68
N GLU A 284 15.51 22.40 5.81
CA GLU A 284 15.33 20.96 5.89
C GLU A 284 13.88 20.61 6.27
N SER A 285 13.30 19.65 5.54
CA SER A 285 12.02 19.02 5.82
C SER A 285 12.19 17.50 5.92
N LYS A 286 11.44 16.85 6.80
CA LYS A 286 11.51 15.39 7.02
C LYS A 286 10.14 14.77 7.05
N ILE A 287 10.06 13.49 6.65
CA ILE A 287 8.88 12.66 6.79
C ILE A 287 9.29 11.23 7.19
N ILE A 288 8.44 10.52 7.92
CA ILE A 288 8.66 9.10 8.18
C ILE A 288 8.33 8.32 6.91
N VAL A 289 9.26 7.46 6.47
CA VAL A 289 9.00 6.48 5.41
C VAL A 289 8.81 5.09 6.02
N VAL A 290 7.76 4.42 5.56
CA VAL A 290 7.39 3.07 5.99
C VAL A 290 7.61 2.14 4.80
N PRO A 291 8.61 1.23 4.86
CA PRO A 291 8.87 0.32 3.76
C PRO A 291 7.76 -0.72 3.62
N SER A 292 7.27 -0.89 2.40
CA SER A 292 6.39 -1.99 2.01
C SER A 292 7.19 -3.08 1.31
N ASP A 293 7.06 -4.32 1.76
CA ASP A 293 7.74 -5.43 1.10
C ASP A 293 7.03 -5.82 -0.18
N GLN A 294 7.67 -5.57 -1.32
CA GLN A 294 7.09 -5.81 -2.64
C GLN A 294 6.88 -7.30 -2.93
N ALA A 295 7.80 -8.15 -2.49
CA ALA A 295 7.71 -9.59 -2.73
C ALA A 295 6.68 -10.26 -1.81
N LEU A 296 6.68 -9.91 -0.51
CA LEU A 296 5.71 -10.45 0.44
C LEU A 296 4.31 -9.90 0.19
N GLY A 297 4.18 -8.63 -0.18
CA GLY A 297 2.89 -8.05 -0.58
C GLY A 297 2.28 -8.78 -1.77
N TRP A 298 3.10 -9.08 -2.81
CA TRP A 298 2.65 -9.89 -3.93
C TRP A 298 2.23 -11.31 -3.49
N LYS A 299 3.02 -11.97 -2.66
CA LYS A 299 2.68 -13.31 -2.14
C LYS A 299 1.40 -13.28 -1.29
N ASP A 300 1.21 -12.25 -0.48
CA ASP A 300 0.01 -12.07 0.33
C ASP A 300 -1.23 -11.92 -0.55
N SER A 301 -1.15 -11.11 -1.63
CA SER A 301 -2.26 -10.91 -2.56
C SER A 301 -2.73 -12.20 -3.23
N TYR A 302 -1.85 -13.20 -3.38
CA TYR A 302 -2.16 -14.53 -3.91
C TYR A 302 -2.39 -15.58 -2.81
N SER A 303 -2.44 -15.19 -1.54
CA SER A 303 -2.63 -16.11 -0.40
C SER A 303 -1.54 -17.20 -0.33
N THR A 304 -0.30 -16.85 -0.65
CA THR A 304 0.83 -17.80 -0.76
C THR A 304 1.98 -17.49 0.17
N TRP A 305 1.78 -16.59 1.15
CA TRP A 305 2.82 -16.23 2.08
C TRP A 305 2.95 -17.26 3.21
N ASP A 306 4.19 -17.61 3.55
CA ASP A 306 4.55 -18.51 4.65
C ASP A 306 5.39 -17.73 5.68
N LEU A 307 5.02 -17.78 6.95
CA LEU A 307 5.74 -17.09 8.04
C LEU A 307 7.21 -17.55 8.18
N GLY A 308 7.55 -18.75 7.70
CA GLY A 308 8.94 -19.22 7.63
C GLY A 308 9.87 -18.30 6.84
N LEU A 309 9.31 -17.51 5.92
CA LEU A 309 10.05 -16.49 5.16
C LEU A 309 10.60 -15.36 6.07
N LEU A 310 10.06 -15.21 7.28
CA LEU A 310 10.53 -14.23 8.26
C LEU A 310 11.71 -14.72 9.12
N ASN A 311 12.12 -15.98 9.02
CA ASN A 311 13.18 -16.53 9.89
C ASN A 311 14.49 -15.75 9.79
N GLY A 312 14.88 -15.34 8.57
CA GLY A 312 16.08 -14.52 8.37
C GLY A 312 15.96 -13.14 9.02
N LEU A 313 14.80 -12.53 8.94
CA LEU A 313 14.50 -11.25 9.57
C LEU A 313 14.45 -11.37 11.09
N ASN A 314 13.82 -12.42 11.61
CA ASN A 314 13.72 -12.67 13.04
C ASN A 314 15.11 -12.81 13.71
N ALA A 315 16.04 -13.50 13.05
CA ALA A 315 17.41 -13.63 13.55
C ALA A 315 18.18 -12.30 13.67
N ARG A 316 17.69 -11.23 13.00
CA ARG A 316 18.32 -9.91 12.94
C ARG A 316 17.48 -8.80 13.57
N ASN A 317 16.29 -9.14 14.06
CA ASN A 317 15.37 -8.19 14.63
C ASN A 317 15.94 -7.53 15.89
N ASN A 318 15.70 -6.26 16.10
CA ASN A 318 16.21 -5.49 17.23
C ASN A 318 15.04 -5.01 18.12
N PRO A 319 15.00 -5.39 19.41
CA PRO A 319 13.91 -4.98 20.29
C PRO A 319 13.78 -3.45 20.47
N ASN A 320 14.87 -2.71 20.30
CA ASN A 320 14.86 -1.24 20.39
C ASN A 320 14.42 -0.57 19.08
N LYS A 321 14.43 -1.29 17.98
CA LYS A 321 13.94 -0.86 16.67
C LYS A 321 13.35 -2.07 15.94
N PRO A 322 12.15 -2.51 16.36
CA PRO A 322 11.54 -3.74 15.84
C PRO A 322 11.22 -3.60 14.34
N SER A 323 11.26 -4.74 13.65
CA SER A 323 10.93 -4.81 12.24
C SER A 323 9.43 -4.71 12.01
N LEU A 324 9.05 -4.04 10.94
CA LEU A 324 7.69 -3.94 10.41
C LEU A 324 7.67 -4.50 8.99
N VAL A 325 6.84 -5.49 8.74
CA VAL A 325 6.54 -6.03 7.43
C VAL A 325 5.19 -5.48 7.00
N LEU A 326 5.20 -4.47 6.13
CA LEU A 326 3.99 -3.90 5.55
C LEU A 326 3.69 -4.62 4.24
N LEU A 327 2.51 -5.21 4.15
CA LEU A 327 1.96 -5.93 3.00
C LEU A 327 1.01 -4.98 2.27
N ALA A 328 1.53 -4.20 1.32
CA ALA A 328 0.72 -3.30 0.52
C ALA A 328 0.49 -3.91 -0.87
N HIS A 329 -0.77 -4.03 -1.25
CA HIS A 329 -1.19 -4.54 -2.56
C HIS A 329 -2.61 -4.11 -2.88
N ASP A 330 -3.06 -4.40 -4.10
CA ASP A 330 -4.45 -4.16 -4.51
C ASP A 330 -5.40 -4.99 -3.66
N GLY A 331 -6.48 -4.37 -3.24
CA GLY A 331 -7.55 -4.98 -2.45
C GLY A 331 -8.85 -5.21 -3.24
N ASP A 332 -8.85 -4.99 -4.54
CA ASP A 332 -10.04 -5.05 -5.39
C ASP A 332 -9.84 -5.75 -6.73
N ASN A 333 -8.70 -6.34 -6.98
CA ASN A 333 -8.50 -7.13 -8.20
C ASN A 333 -9.08 -8.55 -8.03
N ALA A 334 -9.15 -9.31 -9.15
CA ALA A 334 -9.72 -10.64 -9.15
C ALA A 334 -8.96 -11.67 -8.29
N TRP A 335 -7.74 -11.36 -7.90
CA TRP A 335 -6.85 -12.26 -7.18
C TRP A 335 -6.77 -11.92 -5.68
N SER A 336 -6.64 -10.66 -5.33
CA SER A 336 -6.44 -10.18 -3.96
C SER A 336 -7.66 -9.50 -3.34
N GLY A 337 -8.75 -9.32 -4.08
CA GLY A 337 -9.97 -8.64 -3.62
C GLY A 337 -11.15 -9.55 -3.38
N GLY A 338 -10.99 -10.86 -3.59
CA GLY A 338 -12.08 -11.84 -3.52
C GLY A 338 -12.41 -12.30 -2.11
N TYR A 339 -13.51 -13.06 -2.02
CA TYR A 339 -13.98 -13.66 -0.78
C TYR A 339 -12.88 -14.45 -0.08
N SER A 340 -12.19 -15.35 -0.80
CA SER A 340 -11.16 -16.22 -0.20
C SER A 340 -10.01 -15.44 0.40
N TYR A 341 -9.59 -14.33 -0.21
CA TYR A 341 -8.55 -13.49 0.37
C TYR A 341 -9.01 -12.88 1.70
N TYR A 342 -10.11 -12.14 1.71
CA TYR A 342 -10.55 -11.42 2.91
C TYR A 342 -11.10 -12.32 4.02
N MET A 343 -11.86 -13.37 3.65
CA MET A 343 -12.63 -14.16 4.60
C MET A 343 -11.98 -15.48 4.99
N GLU A 344 -10.98 -15.94 4.23
CA GLU A 344 -10.27 -17.19 4.51
C GLU A 344 -8.78 -16.94 4.80
N TRP A 345 -8.09 -16.23 3.90
CA TRP A 345 -6.65 -16.00 4.04
C TRP A 345 -6.31 -15.07 5.20
N VAL A 346 -6.94 -13.89 5.30
CA VAL A 346 -6.65 -12.91 6.36
C VAL A 346 -6.87 -13.52 7.76
N PRO A 347 -7.99 -14.21 8.06
CA PRO A 347 -8.16 -14.87 9.34
C PRO A 347 -7.15 -16.00 9.59
N ASN A 348 -6.86 -16.81 8.57
CA ASN A 348 -5.87 -17.89 8.69
C ASN A 348 -4.48 -17.34 8.99
N PHE A 349 -4.05 -16.32 8.27
CA PHE A 349 -2.77 -15.65 8.51
C PHE A 349 -2.69 -15.04 9.92
N ALA A 350 -3.74 -14.36 10.36
CA ALA A 350 -3.79 -13.77 11.69
C ALA A 350 -3.76 -14.80 12.82
N SER A 351 -4.13 -16.06 12.54
CA SER A 351 -4.12 -17.16 13.53
C SER A 351 -2.75 -17.80 13.71
N GLN A 352 -1.83 -17.64 12.79
CA GLN A 352 -0.46 -18.17 12.82
C GLN A 352 0.45 -17.33 13.72
#